data_6229ef1d4f81637296de765f1af4fcbd
#
_entry.id   6229ef1d4f81637296de765f1af4fcbd
#
_cell.length_a   1.000
_cell.length_b   1.000
_cell.length_c   1.000
_cell.angle_alpha   90.00
_cell.angle_beta   90.00
_cell.angle_gamma   90.00
#
_symmetry.space_group_name_H-M   'P 1'
#
loop_
_entity.id
_entity.type
_entity.pdbx_description
1 polymer ?
#
loop_
_entity_poly.entity_id
_entity_poly.type
_entity_poly.pdbx_seq_one_letter_code
_entity_poly.pdbx_strand_id
1 'polypeptide(L)'
;MRHIVTVKKPKGFIFLCKFKEVKMEAGISTLGITFGYGVEATAGTKPSTFTKLNRINNIGGIAIEPEQIDASALEDAITRYVKGRADTGGSFPITVNFTPETKTEWETLITAYKELSGGKRMWFETIIPGFDDAFFVVAQPPEQIPQPEIAQNGLLTVDFNLTIEEYKGMDAKVAFTPAG
;
A
#
# COMPACT_ATOMS: atom_id res chain seq x y z
N MET A 1 14.64 -36.22 8.91
CA MET A 1 15.34 -37.27 8.11
C MET A 1 15.98 -36.59 6.92
N ARG A 2 17.30 -36.63 6.84
CA ARG A 2 18.06 -36.03 5.73
C ARG A 2 18.25 -37.10 4.67
N HIS A 3 17.67 -36.97 3.50
CA HIS A 3 17.95 -37.81 2.36
C HIS A 3 19.16 -37.22 1.58
N ILE A 4 20.27 -37.90 1.63
CA ILE A 4 21.45 -37.58 0.78
C ILE A 4 21.35 -38.50 -0.44
N VAL A 5 21.13 -37.91 -1.60
CA VAL A 5 21.23 -38.65 -2.87
C VAL A 5 22.62 -38.41 -3.44
N THR A 6 23.42 -39.44 -3.43
CA THR A 6 24.78 -39.41 -4.00
C THR A 6 24.76 -39.94 -5.44
N VAL A 7 24.97 -39.08 -6.41
CA VAL A 7 25.14 -39.47 -7.82
C VAL A 7 26.62 -39.54 -8.13
N LYS A 8 27.10 -40.74 -8.42
CA LYS A 8 28.51 -41.02 -8.73
C LYS A 8 28.74 -40.95 -10.25
N LYS A 9 29.49 -39.93 -10.72
CA LYS A 9 29.99 -39.86 -12.11
C LYS A 9 31.40 -40.46 -12.23
N PRO A 10 31.74 -41.12 -13.34
CA PRO A 10 33.08 -41.70 -13.55
C PRO A 10 34.07 -40.57 -13.86
N LYS A 11 34.89 -40.23 -12.92
CA LYS A 11 36.12 -39.44 -12.84
C LYS A 11 36.08 -38.49 -11.60
N GLY A 12 35.92 -39.06 -10.41
CA GLY A 12 36.42 -38.44 -9.17
C GLY A 12 35.95 -37.01 -8.77
N PHE A 13 34.94 -36.45 -9.41
CA PHE A 13 34.41 -35.11 -9.06
C PHE A 13 33.10 -35.27 -8.27
N ILE A 14 33.15 -34.99 -6.99
CA ILE A 14 31.95 -34.91 -6.14
C ILE A 14 31.41 -33.49 -6.24
N PHE A 15 30.29 -33.30 -6.96
CA PHE A 15 29.54 -32.04 -6.98
C PHE A 15 28.58 -32.06 -5.80
N LEU A 16 28.92 -31.35 -4.73
CA LEU A 16 27.98 -31.06 -3.65
C LEU A 16 26.97 -30.00 -4.12
N CYS A 17 25.85 -30.43 -4.68
CA CYS A 17 24.73 -29.53 -4.93
C CYS A 17 24.06 -29.20 -3.59
N LYS A 18 24.34 -28.03 -3.02
CA LYS A 18 23.59 -27.50 -1.90
C LYS A 18 22.21 -27.11 -2.43
N PHE A 19 21.23 -28.00 -2.26
CA PHE A 19 19.83 -27.58 -2.39
C PHE A 19 19.52 -26.57 -1.28
N LYS A 20 19.30 -25.32 -1.67
CA LYS A 20 18.73 -24.31 -0.77
C LYS A 20 17.28 -24.76 -0.50
N GLU A 21 17.00 -25.14 0.74
CA GLU A 21 15.63 -25.43 1.15
C GLU A 21 14.79 -24.18 0.84
N VAL A 22 13.89 -24.27 -0.12
CA VAL A 22 12.89 -23.22 -0.36
C VAL A 22 11.85 -23.40 0.74
N LYS A 23 11.96 -22.60 1.78
CA LYS A 23 10.95 -22.52 2.82
C LYS A 23 9.72 -21.89 2.19
N MET A 24 8.71 -22.69 1.89
CA MET A 24 7.40 -22.15 1.48
C MET A 24 6.77 -21.48 2.69
N GLU A 25 6.72 -20.16 2.66
CA GLU A 25 5.96 -19.40 3.66
C GLU A 25 4.48 -19.48 3.34
N ALA A 26 3.69 -19.84 4.34
CA ALA A 26 2.24 -20.04 4.19
C ALA A 26 1.45 -18.74 4.04
N GLY A 27 2.11 -17.58 4.19
CA GLY A 27 1.53 -16.24 4.13
C GLY A 27 2.10 -15.32 5.19
N ILE A 28 1.77 -14.04 5.09
CA ILE A 28 2.21 -13.01 6.02
C ILE A 28 1.00 -12.52 6.82
N SER A 29 1.15 -12.45 8.15
CA SER A 29 0.13 -11.89 9.04
C SER A 29 0.04 -10.37 8.84
N THR A 30 -1.17 -9.83 8.96
CA THR A 30 -1.40 -8.38 8.99
C THR A 30 -0.92 -7.71 10.28
N LEU A 31 -0.45 -8.50 11.26
CA LEU A 31 0.08 -7.99 12.52
C LEU A 31 1.37 -7.20 12.28
N GLY A 32 1.40 -5.97 12.78
CA GLY A 32 2.56 -5.08 12.68
C GLY A 32 2.63 -4.28 11.37
N ILE A 33 1.60 -4.31 10.52
CA ILE A 33 1.47 -3.37 9.40
C ILE A 33 1.38 -1.96 9.98
N THR A 34 2.13 -1.04 9.39
CA THR A 34 2.15 0.36 9.78
C THR A 34 1.82 1.25 8.58
N PHE A 35 1.16 2.36 8.87
CA PHE A 35 0.71 3.32 7.89
C PHE A 35 1.08 4.73 8.32
N GLY A 36 1.44 5.58 7.38
CA GLY A 36 1.80 6.94 7.67
C GLY A 36 1.76 7.84 6.45
N TYR A 37 1.96 9.13 6.66
CA TYR A 37 1.95 10.14 5.61
C TYR A 37 3.24 10.96 5.60
N GLY A 38 3.58 11.48 4.45
CA GLY A 38 4.69 12.38 4.24
C GLY A 38 4.34 13.46 3.23
N VAL A 39 4.98 14.61 3.35
CA VAL A 39 4.78 15.75 2.46
C VAL A 39 6.01 15.93 1.57
N GLU A 40 5.81 16.19 0.29
CA GLU A 40 6.90 16.48 -0.63
C GLU A 40 7.69 17.73 -0.18
N ALA A 41 9.00 17.61 -0.03
CA ALA A 41 9.87 18.76 0.17
C ALA A 41 9.98 19.60 -1.11
N THR A 42 10.07 18.91 -2.25
CA THR A 42 10.05 19.49 -3.59
C THR A 42 9.00 18.78 -4.41
N ALA A 43 8.20 19.52 -5.17
CA ALA A 43 7.12 18.95 -5.98
C ALA A 43 7.61 17.80 -6.88
N GLY A 44 6.89 16.68 -6.86
CA GLY A 44 7.19 15.48 -7.64
C GLY A 44 8.27 14.57 -7.06
N THR A 45 8.84 14.88 -5.88
CA THR A 45 9.86 14.05 -5.24
C THR A 45 9.29 13.28 -4.05
N LYS A 46 9.69 12.01 -3.92
CA LYS A 46 9.33 11.19 -2.77
C LYS A 46 9.79 11.84 -1.45
N PRO A 47 8.93 11.93 -0.43
CA PRO A 47 9.34 12.40 0.89
C PRO A 47 10.44 11.55 1.50
N SER A 48 11.37 12.19 2.21
CA SER A 48 12.42 11.50 2.98
C SER A 48 12.00 11.14 4.40
N THR A 49 10.88 11.69 4.86
CA THR A 49 10.34 11.48 6.21
C THR A 49 8.84 11.25 6.14
N PHE A 50 8.38 10.28 6.91
CA PHE A 50 6.96 9.96 7.05
C PHE A 50 6.58 9.94 8.52
N THR A 51 5.42 10.48 8.83
CA THR A 51 4.82 10.47 10.17
C THR A 51 3.86 9.28 10.27
N LYS A 52 4.04 8.46 11.31
CA LYS A 52 3.18 7.30 11.55
C LYS A 52 1.78 7.75 11.99
N LEU A 53 0.75 7.11 11.45
CA LEU A 53 -0.62 7.19 11.94
C LEU A 53 -0.94 5.96 12.80
N ASN A 54 -1.61 6.20 13.91
CA ASN A 54 -1.91 5.16 14.90
C ASN A 54 -3.35 4.67 14.79
N ARG A 55 -3.63 3.50 15.43
CA ARG A 55 -4.99 2.94 15.56
C ARG A 55 -5.72 2.69 14.24
N ILE A 56 -4.98 2.43 13.17
CA ILE A 56 -5.56 1.98 11.90
C ILE A 56 -6.15 0.58 12.09
N ASN A 57 -7.41 0.43 11.73
CA ASN A 57 -8.16 -0.82 11.82
C ASN A 57 -8.20 -1.54 10.47
N ASN A 58 -8.39 -0.79 9.39
CA ASN A 58 -8.42 -1.32 8.04
C ASN A 58 -7.79 -0.35 7.05
N ILE A 59 -7.11 -0.90 6.06
CA ILE A 59 -6.53 -0.16 4.93
C ILE A 59 -7.10 -0.79 3.66
N GLY A 60 -7.79 0.01 2.85
CA GLY A 60 -8.36 -0.45 1.59
C GLY A 60 -7.30 -0.93 0.60
N GLY A 61 -7.69 -1.85 -0.27
CA GLY A 61 -6.84 -2.27 -1.39
C GLY A 61 -6.93 -1.29 -2.55
N ILE A 62 -5.83 -1.16 -3.30
CA ILE A 62 -5.80 -0.42 -4.57
C ILE A 62 -5.47 -1.43 -5.66
N ALA A 63 -6.36 -1.55 -6.64
CA ALA A 63 -6.12 -2.34 -7.85
C ALA A 63 -6.02 -1.38 -9.04
N ILE A 64 -5.05 -1.63 -9.92
CA ILE A 64 -4.96 -0.91 -11.18
C ILE A 64 -5.55 -1.82 -12.25
N GLU A 65 -6.79 -1.55 -12.61
CA GLU A 65 -7.50 -2.32 -13.64
C GLU A 65 -7.59 -1.50 -14.93
N PRO A 66 -6.95 -1.95 -16.00
CA PRO A 66 -7.12 -1.32 -17.30
C PRO A 66 -8.49 -1.66 -17.87
N GLU A 67 -9.20 -0.66 -18.35
CA GLU A 67 -10.41 -0.84 -19.13
C GLU A 67 -10.13 -1.76 -20.33
N GLN A 68 -11.05 -2.69 -20.60
CA GLN A 68 -11.00 -3.54 -21.79
C GLN A 68 -11.88 -2.91 -22.87
N ILE A 69 -11.25 -2.47 -23.96
CA ILE A 69 -11.95 -1.90 -25.10
C ILE A 69 -12.15 -3.00 -26.13
N ASP A 70 -13.40 -3.25 -26.51
CA ASP A 70 -13.72 -4.17 -27.60
C ASP A 70 -13.24 -3.58 -28.92
N ALA A 71 -12.31 -4.28 -29.55
CA ALA A 71 -11.72 -3.93 -30.85
C ALA A 71 -12.13 -4.93 -31.95
N SER A 72 -13.23 -5.67 -31.73
CA SER A 72 -13.73 -6.65 -32.71
C SER A 72 -14.33 -5.95 -33.91
N ALA A 73 -14.07 -6.48 -35.10
CA ALA A 73 -14.79 -6.12 -36.31
C ALA A 73 -16.06 -6.98 -36.44
N LEU A 74 -17.04 -6.49 -37.24
CA LEU A 74 -18.29 -7.25 -37.47
C LEU A 74 -18.09 -8.61 -38.14
N GLU A 75 -16.95 -8.82 -38.78
CA GLU A 75 -16.53 -10.06 -39.44
C GLU A 75 -15.73 -10.99 -38.55
N ASP A 76 -15.36 -10.55 -37.32
CA ASP A 76 -14.59 -11.35 -36.40
C ASP A 76 -15.50 -12.40 -35.73
N ALA A 77 -15.14 -13.69 -35.85
CA ALA A 77 -15.83 -14.77 -35.16
C ALA A 77 -15.51 -14.87 -33.66
N ILE A 78 -14.50 -14.14 -33.18
CA ILE A 78 -14.02 -14.13 -31.81
C ILE A 78 -13.78 -12.70 -31.38
N THR A 79 -14.31 -12.33 -30.21
CA THR A 79 -14.11 -11.01 -29.61
C THR A 79 -12.64 -10.74 -29.29
N ARG A 80 -12.15 -9.56 -29.68
CA ARG A 80 -10.78 -9.09 -29.42
C ARG A 80 -10.84 -7.86 -28.54
N TYR A 81 -10.02 -7.88 -27.48
CA TYR A 81 -9.92 -6.75 -26.56
C TYR A 81 -8.55 -6.08 -26.66
N VAL A 82 -8.53 -4.76 -26.61
CA VAL A 82 -7.34 -3.96 -26.42
C VAL A 82 -7.39 -3.29 -25.05
N LYS A 83 -6.21 -3.09 -24.46
CA LYS A 83 -6.05 -2.46 -23.16
C LYS A 83 -6.31 -0.96 -23.25
N GLY A 84 -7.29 -0.46 -22.52
CA GLY A 84 -7.60 0.96 -22.40
C GLY A 84 -6.84 1.65 -21.27
N ARG A 85 -7.41 2.75 -20.75
CA ARG A 85 -6.86 3.48 -19.61
C ARG A 85 -6.94 2.63 -18.36
N ALA A 86 -5.88 2.66 -17.54
CA ALA A 86 -5.91 2.07 -16.22
C ALA A 86 -6.61 3.01 -15.23
N ASP A 87 -7.47 2.46 -14.37
CA ASP A 87 -8.15 3.17 -13.29
C ASP A 87 -7.72 2.59 -11.94
N THR A 88 -7.54 3.46 -10.96
CA THR A 88 -7.20 3.10 -9.57
C THR A 88 -8.43 3.03 -8.67
N GLY A 89 -9.64 3.26 -9.23
CA GLY A 89 -10.90 3.37 -8.50
C GLY A 89 -11.09 4.69 -7.75
N GLY A 90 -10.13 5.61 -7.81
CA GLY A 90 -10.20 6.98 -7.31
C GLY A 90 -10.32 7.16 -5.80
N SER A 91 -10.64 6.12 -5.03
CA SER A 91 -10.86 6.18 -3.58
C SER A 91 -10.01 5.14 -2.84
N PHE A 92 -9.40 5.57 -1.73
CA PHE A 92 -8.59 4.74 -0.84
C PHE A 92 -9.13 4.86 0.59
N PRO A 93 -9.99 3.95 1.02
CA PRO A 93 -10.61 4.02 2.33
C PRO A 93 -9.66 3.52 3.43
N ILE A 94 -9.58 4.27 4.52
CA ILE A 94 -8.82 3.96 5.74
C ILE A 94 -9.78 4.01 6.91
N THR A 95 -10.01 2.88 7.58
CA THR A 95 -10.80 2.83 8.81
C THR A 95 -9.91 2.98 10.04
N VAL A 96 -10.23 3.91 10.91
CA VAL A 96 -9.46 4.23 12.10
C VAL A 96 -10.34 4.09 13.35
N ASN A 97 -9.78 3.55 14.44
CA ASN A 97 -10.42 3.60 15.74
C ASN A 97 -10.39 5.04 16.24
N PHE A 98 -11.57 5.66 16.39
CA PHE A 98 -11.68 7.08 16.69
C PHE A 98 -11.48 7.36 18.18
N THR A 99 -10.35 7.99 18.51
CA THR A 99 -9.96 8.43 19.85
C THR A 99 -9.56 9.92 19.80
N PRO A 100 -9.47 10.61 20.94
CA PRO A 100 -8.97 11.99 20.96
C PRO A 100 -7.58 12.15 20.32
N GLU A 101 -6.71 11.16 20.49
CA GLU A 101 -5.36 11.15 19.91
C GLU A 101 -5.41 11.01 18.38
N THR A 102 -6.17 10.03 17.86
CA THR A 102 -6.30 9.84 16.40
C THR A 102 -7.01 11.01 15.74
N LYS A 103 -7.97 11.65 16.43
CA LYS A 103 -8.57 12.91 15.98
C LYS A 103 -7.49 13.97 15.74
N THR A 104 -6.61 14.20 16.72
CA THR A 104 -5.54 15.20 16.64
C THR A 104 -4.54 14.87 15.53
N GLU A 105 -4.16 13.59 15.37
CA GLU A 105 -3.28 13.14 14.30
C GLU A 105 -3.86 13.46 12.91
N TRP A 106 -5.15 13.16 12.70
CA TRP A 106 -5.82 13.44 11.42
C TRP A 106 -6.09 14.93 11.19
N GLU A 107 -6.37 15.71 12.22
CA GLU A 107 -6.47 17.17 12.12
C GLU A 107 -5.12 17.78 11.69
N THR A 108 -4.02 17.30 12.25
CA THR A 108 -2.66 17.71 11.89
C THR A 108 -2.36 17.36 10.43
N LEU A 109 -2.70 16.14 9.99
CA LEU A 109 -2.54 15.70 8.61
C LEU A 109 -3.33 16.59 7.64
N ILE A 110 -4.63 16.83 7.93
CA ILE A 110 -5.50 17.66 7.09
C ILE A 110 -4.98 19.11 7.03
N THR A 111 -4.48 19.65 8.14
CA THR A 111 -3.88 20.99 8.20
C THR A 111 -2.61 21.03 7.36
N ALA A 112 -1.73 20.05 7.52
CA ALA A 112 -0.51 19.95 6.72
C ALA A 112 -0.80 19.85 5.21
N TYR A 113 -1.89 19.17 4.83
CA TYR A 113 -2.32 19.13 3.43
C TYR A 113 -2.81 20.50 2.94
N LYS A 114 -3.60 21.21 3.73
CA LYS A 114 -4.12 22.55 3.38
C LYS A 114 -3.03 23.62 3.25
N GLU A 115 -1.91 23.43 3.93
CA GLU A 115 -0.75 24.33 3.86
C GLU A 115 0.16 24.04 2.65
N LEU A 116 -0.12 22.97 1.90
CA LEU A 116 0.67 22.64 0.72
C LEU A 116 0.57 23.75 -0.33
N SER A 117 1.71 24.08 -0.90
CA SER A 117 1.83 25.09 -1.95
C SER A 117 2.90 24.67 -2.97
N GLY A 118 2.90 25.34 -4.14
CA GLY A 118 3.92 25.10 -5.15
C GLY A 118 3.81 23.72 -5.83
N GLY A 119 2.61 23.14 -5.90
CA GLY A 119 2.39 21.85 -6.55
C GLY A 119 2.90 20.64 -5.77
N LYS A 120 3.19 20.81 -4.48
CA LYS A 120 3.57 19.71 -3.59
C LYS A 120 2.37 18.84 -3.29
N ARG A 121 2.63 17.54 -3.09
CA ARG A 121 1.60 16.52 -2.85
C ARG A 121 1.86 15.78 -1.55
N MET A 122 0.82 15.13 -1.06
CA MET A 122 0.90 14.27 0.12
C MET A 122 1.02 12.81 -0.31
N TRP A 123 1.96 12.11 0.29
CA TRP A 123 2.22 10.70 0.08
C TRP A 123 1.79 9.89 1.28
N PHE A 124 1.32 8.71 1.03
CA PHE A 124 1.00 7.72 2.06
C PHE A 124 1.85 6.48 1.83
N GLU A 125 2.36 5.95 2.93
CA GLU A 125 3.21 4.76 2.95
C GLU A 125 2.56 3.66 3.77
N THR A 126 2.49 2.46 3.21
CA THR A 126 2.06 1.24 3.93
C THR A 126 3.24 0.29 4.01
N ILE A 127 3.75 0.06 5.22
CA ILE A 127 4.85 -0.88 5.48
C ILE A 127 4.27 -2.20 5.97
N ILE A 128 4.59 -3.28 5.26
CA ILE A 128 4.24 -4.65 5.63
C ILE A 128 5.50 -5.31 6.21
N PRO A 129 5.42 -5.90 7.42
CA PRO A 129 6.53 -6.63 8.00
C PRO A 129 7.02 -7.77 7.10
N GLY A 130 8.33 -7.90 6.98
CA GLY A 130 8.94 -8.95 6.16
C GLY A 130 9.28 -8.54 4.72
N PHE A 131 8.80 -7.38 4.24
CA PHE A 131 9.23 -6.80 2.98
C PHE A 131 10.29 -5.72 3.19
N ASP A 132 11.21 -5.60 2.24
CA ASP A 132 12.19 -4.50 2.21
C ASP A 132 11.60 -3.24 1.57
N ASP A 133 10.56 -3.40 0.77
CA ASP A 133 9.82 -2.35 0.10
C ASP A 133 8.50 -2.05 0.84
N ALA A 134 7.91 -0.88 0.57
CA ALA A 134 6.62 -0.44 1.05
C ALA A 134 5.74 0.02 -0.12
N PHE A 135 4.43 0.04 0.08
CA PHE A 135 3.50 0.59 -0.91
C PHE A 135 3.36 2.09 -0.73
N PHE A 136 3.41 2.82 -1.84
CA PHE A 136 3.29 4.27 -1.87
C PHE A 136 2.12 4.72 -2.73
N VAL A 137 1.35 5.65 -2.18
CA VAL A 137 0.21 6.29 -2.82
C VAL A 137 0.30 7.79 -2.63
N VAL A 138 0.09 8.55 -3.70
CA VAL A 138 -0.15 9.99 -3.64
C VAL A 138 -1.65 10.20 -3.60
N ALA A 139 -2.15 10.79 -2.53
CA ALA A 139 -3.57 10.98 -2.35
C ALA A 139 -3.89 12.26 -1.56
N GLN A 140 -5.13 12.71 -1.71
CA GLN A 140 -5.68 13.86 -1.00
C GLN A 140 -6.54 13.37 0.16
N PRO A 141 -6.31 13.84 1.39
CA PRO A 141 -7.19 13.57 2.51
C PRO A 141 -8.51 14.33 2.36
N PRO A 142 -9.57 13.93 3.08
CA PRO A 142 -10.82 14.70 3.12
C PRO A 142 -10.57 16.08 3.74
N GLU A 143 -11.38 17.07 3.38
CA GLU A 143 -11.24 18.44 3.89
C GLU A 143 -11.54 18.58 5.38
N GLN A 144 -12.33 17.66 5.92
CA GLN A 144 -12.75 17.64 7.32
C GLN A 144 -12.81 16.18 7.80
N ILE A 145 -12.75 15.99 9.10
CA ILE A 145 -12.97 14.68 9.73
C ILE A 145 -14.42 14.26 9.47
N PRO A 146 -14.65 13.09 8.84
CA PRO A 146 -15.99 12.57 8.64
C PRO A 146 -16.69 12.27 9.98
N GLN A 147 -18.00 12.36 10.01
CA GLN A 147 -18.77 11.94 11.17
C GLN A 147 -18.74 10.40 11.26
N PRO A 148 -18.37 9.84 12.43
CA PRO A 148 -18.43 8.40 12.64
C PRO A 148 -19.85 7.87 12.63
N GLU A 149 -20.03 6.63 12.18
CA GLU A 149 -21.25 5.90 12.47
C GLU A 149 -21.30 5.53 13.96
N ILE A 150 -22.40 5.80 14.62
CA ILE A 150 -22.58 5.53 16.04
C ILE A 150 -23.62 4.43 16.20
N ALA A 151 -23.16 3.23 16.50
CA ALA A 151 -24.00 2.07 16.77
C ALA A 151 -23.95 1.68 18.26
N GLN A 152 -25.04 1.12 18.76
CA GLN A 152 -25.09 0.61 20.13
C GLN A 152 -24.13 -0.58 20.30
N ASN A 153 -23.31 -0.58 21.35
CA ASN A 153 -22.33 -1.62 21.69
C ASN A 153 -21.25 -1.86 20.60
N GLY A 154 -20.99 -0.86 19.75
CA GLY A 154 -19.95 -0.87 18.73
C GLY A 154 -18.68 -0.15 19.16
N LEU A 155 -17.58 -0.46 18.50
CA LEU A 155 -16.36 0.33 18.56
C LEU A 155 -16.55 1.58 17.71
N LEU A 156 -16.19 2.76 18.24
CA LEU A 156 -16.26 3.99 17.48
C LEU A 156 -15.14 4.02 16.45
N THR A 157 -15.50 3.96 15.17
CA THR A 157 -14.59 4.00 14.04
C THR A 157 -14.96 5.11 13.06
N VAL A 158 -14.00 5.62 12.33
CA VAL A 158 -14.18 6.60 11.25
C VAL A 158 -13.51 6.08 9.99
N ASP A 159 -14.20 6.24 8.87
CA ASP A 159 -13.68 5.93 7.55
C ASP A 159 -13.21 7.21 6.87
N PHE A 160 -11.90 7.31 6.68
CA PHE A 160 -11.28 8.37 5.91
C PHE A 160 -11.11 7.90 4.47
N ASN A 161 -11.86 8.51 3.56
CA ASN A 161 -11.72 8.24 2.13
C ASN A 161 -10.71 9.21 1.53
N LEU A 162 -9.52 8.71 1.19
CA LEU A 162 -8.51 9.46 0.48
C LEU A 162 -8.80 9.42 -1.02
N THR A 163 -8.69 10.56 -1.70
CA THR A 163 -8.79 10.61 -3.16
C THR A 163 -7.42 10.31 -3.77
N ILE A 164 -7.32 9.23 -4.53
CA ILE A 164 -6.06 8.82 -5.17
C ILE A 164 -5.74 9.76 -6.32
N GLU A 165 -4.57 10.41 -6.27
CA GLU A 165 -3.99 11.13 -7.40
C GLU A 165 -3.10 10.23 -8.25
N GLU A 166 -2.25 9.44 -7.58
CA GLU A 166 -1.30 8.59 -8.27
C GLU A 166 -0.90 7.40 -7.39
N TYR A 167 -0.95 6.20 -7.94
CA TYR A 167 -0.43 5.01 -7.29
C TYR A 167 1.01 4.77 -7.75
N LYS A 168 1.96 4.80 -6.82
CA LYS A 168 3.39 4.63 -7.10
C LYS A 168 3.86 3.17 -7.04
N GLY A 169 3.04 2.27 -6.48
CA GLY A 169 3.41 0.88 -6.31
C GLY A 169 4.38 0.67 -5.15
N MET A 170 5.24 -0.34 -5.29
CA MET A 170 6.25 -0.70 -4.29
C MET A 170 7.57 0.01 -4.57
N ASP A 171 8.18 0.56 -3.52
CA ASP A 171 9.50 1.18 -3.55
C ASP A 171 10.17 1.03 -2.17
N ALA A 172 11.46 1.34 -2.07
CA ALA A 172 12.22 1.25 -0.83
C ALA A 172 11.50 1.96 0.32
N LYS A 173 11.27 1.24 1.43
CA LYS A 173 10.58 1.78 2.60
C LYS A 173 11.35 2.90 3.27
N VAL A 174 10.62 3.85 3.85
CA VAL A 174 11.16 4.93 4.68
C VAL A 174 10.70 4.71 6.12
N ALA A 175 11.63 4.76 7.07
CA ALA A 175 11.28 4.58 8.47
C ALA A 175 10.39 5.73 8.96
N PHE A 176 9.31 5.39 9.68
CA PHE A 176 8.42 6.38 10.26
C PHE A 176 9.08 7.14 11.40
N THR A 177 8.86 8.44 11.42
CA THR A 177 9.10 9.26 12.61
C THR A 177 7.91 9.08 13.56
N PRO A 178 8.13 8.88 14.89
CA PRO A 178 7.03 8.86 15.83
C PRO A 178 6.21 10.14 15.73
N ALA A 179 4.89 10.02 15.81
CA ALA A 179 4.04 11.19 16.02
C ALA A 179 4.39 11.80 17.38
N GLY A 180 4.75 13.08 17.39
CA GLY A 180 5.12 13.82 18.59
C GLY A 180 3.93 14.06 19.52
#